data_6590886f7b2d7b7c308e7deb5fb7773a
#
_entry.id   6590886f7b2d7b7c308e7deb5fb7773a
#
_cell.length_a   1.000
_cell.length_b   1.000
_cell.length_c   1.000
_cell.angle_alpha   90.00
_cell.angle_beta   90.00
_cell.angle_gamma   90.00
#
_symmetry.space_group_name_H-M   'P 1'
#
loop_
_entity.id
_entity.type
_entity.pdbx_description
1 polymer ?
#
loop_
_entity_poly.entity_id
_entity_poly.type
_entity_poly.pdbx_seq_one_letter_code
_entity_poly.pdbx_strand_id
1 'polypeptide(L)'
;HYPLRRQRQMCIRDSASVDWQIWAYSGAAPTFIGDFATILGGDGSVIREGSNGWTCTATKPMPENGFETPHHAFALCADDEGFKWAAAYMGGTKPEMERDAYIWMLHGDTGEDNSMPGGDKNMAMKHDHWIESGPHLMLMPKDPATIAAFSTDFTVGAPYQMFKGSPYAHLMIPFEGYYSYQPDSAPK
;
A
#
# COMPACT_ATOMS: atom_id res chain seq x y z
N HIS A 1 11.83 -12.32 21.24
CA HIS A 1 10.66 -11.43 21.11
C HIS A 1 9.64 -11.84 20.03
N TYR A 2 9.90 -12.88 19.23
CA TYR A 2 8.98 -13.42 18.21
C TYR A 2 7.67 -14.05 18.75
N PRO A 3 7.65 -14.72 19.94
CA PRO A 3 6.45 -15.39 20.43
C PRO A 3 5.30 -14.45 20.80
N LEU A 4 5.61 -13.21 21.25
CA LEU A 4 4.60 -12.26 21.72
C LEU A 4 3.73 -11.67 20.60
N ARG A 5 4.25 -11.57 19.37
CA ARG A 5 3.46 -11.11 18.21
C ARG A 5 2.39 -12.14 17.81
N ARG A 6 2.71 -13.44 17.78
CA ARG A 6 1.74 -14.50 17.48
C ARG A 6 0.65 -14.61 18.55
N GLN A 7 0.99 -14.43 19.83
CA GLN A 7 0.00 -14.43 20.92
C GLN A 7 -0.93 -13.21 20.87
N ARG A 8 -0.42 -12.00 20.51
CA ARG A 8 -1.27 -10.83 20.29
C ARG A 8 -2.24 -11.04 19.13
N GLN A 9 -1.79 -11.61 18.03
CA GLN A 9 -2.63 -11.89 16.86
C GLN A 9 -3.83 -12.79 17.16
N MET A 10 -3.70 -13.76 18.09
CA MET A 10 -4.80 -14.65 18.48
C MET A 10 -5.84 -14.00 19.41
N CYS A 11 -5.51 -12.89 20.06
CA CYS A 11 -6.40 -12.19 21.00
C CYS A 11 -7.14 -10.99 20.40
N ILE A 12 -6.68 -10.45 19.26
CA ILE A 12 -7.29 -9.28 18.61
C ILE A 12 -8.40 -9.76 17.67
N ARG A 13 -9.62 -9.90 18.20
CA ARG A 13 -10.80 -10.30 17.41
C ARG A 13 -11.60 -9.12 16.86
N ASP A 14 -11.45 -7.94 17.46
CA ASP A 14 -12.15 -6.72 17.06
C ASP A 14 -11.24 -5.89 16.16
N SER A 15 -11.51 -5.96 14.85
CA SER A 15 -10.73 -5.25 13.83
C SER A 15 -11.00 -3.74 13.78
N ALA A 16 -11.99 -3.24 14.53
CA ALA A 16 -12.20 -1.81 14.77
C ALA A 16 -11.38 -1.29 15.97
N SER A 17 -10.81 -2.18 16.80
CA SER A 17 -10.05 -1.79 17.98
C SER A 17 -8.73 -1.08 17.63
N VAL A 18 -8.28 -0.20 18.53
CA VAL A 18 -6.98 0.50 18.41
C VAL A 18 -5.82 -0.50 18.34
N ASP A 19 -5.86 -1.58 19.14
CA ASP A 19 -4.81 -2.60 19.13
C ASP A 19 -4.71 -3.32 17.78
N TRP A 20 -5.84 -3.61 17.15
CA TRP A 20 -5.86 -4.20 15.82
C TRP A 20 -5.30 -3.23 14.77
N GLN A 21 -5.72 -1.96 14.82
CA GLN A 21 -5.24 -0.93 13.90
C GLN A 21 -3.72 -0.76 14.02
N ILE A 22 -3.18 -0.68 15.24
CA ILE A 22 -1.73 -0.60 15.46
C ILE A 22 -1.02 -1.82 14.86
N TRP A 23 -1.53 -3.04 15.11
CA TRP A 23 -0.94 -4.27 14.57
C TRP A 23 -1.03 -4.32 13.04
N ALA A 24 -2.20 -4.08 12.49
CA ALA A 24 -2.45 -4.18 11.05
C ALA A 24 -1.67 -3.13 10.26
N TYR A 25 -1.71 -1.88 10.72
CA TYR A 25 -1.08 -0.79 9.96
C TYR A 25 0.44 -0.80 10.11
N SER A 26 0.99 -1.08 11.29
CA SER A 26 2.45 -1.24 11.43
C SER A 26 3.00 -2.45 10.67
N GLY A 27 2.17 -3.49 10.49
CA GLY A 27 2.51 -4.68 9.72
C GLY A 27 2.58 -4.44 8.20
N ALA A 28 2.13 -3.29 7.71
CA ALA A 28 2.25 -2.92 6.30
C ALA A 28 3.71 -2.65 5.87
N ALA A 29 4.65 -2.53 6.80
CA ALA A 29 6.08 -2.38 6.52
C ALA A 29 6.92 -3.41 7.28
N PRO A 30 8.21 -3.60 6.91
CA PRO A 30 9.13 -4.41 7.70
C PRO A 30 9.20 -3.93 9.16
N THR A 31 9.49 -4.85 10.08
CA THR A 31 9.46 -4.56 11.53
C THR A 31 10.39 -3.42 11.94
N PHE A 32 11.55 -3.29 11.29
CA PHE A 32 12.49 -2.19 11.55
C PHE A 32 11.95 -0.81 11.12
N ILE A 33 10.85 -0.77 10.37
CA ILE A 33 10.08 0.46 10.06
C ILE A 33 8.81 0.49 10.89
N GLY A 34 7.94 -0.51 10.75
CA GLY A 34 6.61 -0.50 11.32
C GLY A 34 6.57 -0.44 12.84
N ASP A 35 7.58 -1.03 13.53
CA ASP A 35 7.62 -1.01 15.00
C ASP A 35 7.92 0.41 15.57
N PHE A 36 8.53 1.28 14.78
CA PHE A 36 8.93 2.64 15.16
C PHE A 36 8.17 3.76 14.43
N ALA A 37 7.25 3.39 13.55
CA ALA A 37 6.45 4.35 12.79
C ALA A 37 5.33 4.98 13.64
N THR A 38 4.96 6.21 13.30
CA THR A 38 3.70 6.80 13.74
C THR A 38 2.54 6.02 13.15
N ILE A 39 1.50 5.74 13.93
CA ILE A 39 0.30 5.07 13.44
C ILE A 39 -0.88 6.04 13.52
N LEU A 40 -1.53 6.26 12.40
CA LEU A 40 -2.79 6.98 12.33
C LEU A 40 -3.95 5.98 12.34
N GLY A 41 -4.94 6.25 13.18
CA GLY A 41 -6.19 5.49 13.20
C GLY A 41 -7.06 5.77 11.97
N GLY A 42 -8.14 5.02 11.83
CA GLY A 42 -9.08 5.17 10.72
C GLY A 42 -9.80 6.53 10.66
N ASP A 43 -9.75 7.30 11.74
CA ASP A 43 -10.25 8.68 11.85
C ASP A 43 -9.15 9.74 11.59
N GLY A 44 -7.93 9.31 11.29
CA GLY A 44 -6.75 10.16 11.08
C GLY A 44 -6.08 10.64 12.37
N SER A 45 -6.57 10.26 13.56
CA SER A 45 -5.92 10.59 14.82
C SER A 45 -4.64 9.77 15.02
N VAL A 46 -3.65 10.34 15.74
CA VAL A 46 -2.44 9.59 16.12
C VAL A 46 -2.79 8.62 17.25
N ILE A 47 -2.76 7.32 16.97
CA ILE A 47 -3.00 6.26 17.96
C ILE A 47 -1.71 5.63 18.50
N ARG A 48 -0.58 5.91 17.86
CA ARG A 48 0.77 5.61 18.36
C ARG A 48 1.77 6.61 17.77
N GLU A 49 2.51 7.31 18.63
CA GLU A 49 3.63 8.14 18.21
C GLU A 49 4.82 7.27 17.75
N GLY A 50 5.49 7.69 16.69
CA GLY A 50 6.68 7.06 16.15
C GLY A 50 7.93 7.90 16.35
N SER A 51 9.10 7.35 15.96
CA SER A 51 10.39 7.99 16.12
C SER A 51 11.29 7.94 14.89
N ASN A 52 10.84 7.32 13.79
CA ASN A 52 11.66 7.04 12.61
C ASN A 52 11.26 7.84 11.34
N GLY A 53 10.31 8.76 11.45
CA GLY A 53 9.84 9.58 10.32
C GLY A 53 8.90 8.85 9.35
N TRP A 54 8.54 7.60 9.63
CA TRP A 54 7.53 6.85 8.88
C TRP A 54 6.17 6.96 9.55
N THR A 55 5.12 6.96 8.74
CA THR A 55 3.74 6.93 9.21
C THR A 55 2.97 5.80 8.52
N CYS A 56 2.21 5.03 9.31
CA CYS A 56 1.40 3.94 8.79
C CYS A 56 -0.09 4.19 9.06
N THR A 57 -0.94 3.83 8.11
CA THR A 57 -2.39 4.03 8.19
C THR A 57 -3.12 3.09 7.24
N ALA A 58 -4.45 3.07 7.33
CA ALA A 58 -5.32 2.54 6.28
C ALA A 58 -5.72 3.64 5.30
N THR A 59 -5.86 3.31 4.02
CA THR A 59 -6.38 4.24 3.01
C THR A 59 -7.86 4.08 2.74
N LYS A 60 -8.44 2.94 3.13
CA LYS A 60 -9.90 2.74 3.06
C LYS A 60 -10.59 3.24 4.32
N PRO A 61 -11.79 3.83 4.19
CA PRO A 61 -12.62 4.18 5.35
C PRO A 61 -12.89 2.93 6.20
N MET A 62 -12.82 3.10 7.52
CA MET A 62 -13.11 2.01 8.46
C MET A 62 -14.58 1.59 8.34
N PRO A 63 -14.90 0.32 8.03
CA PRO A 63 -16.27 -0.18 8.10
C PRO A 63 -16.80 -0.20 9.54
N GLU A 64 -18.10 -0.17 9.73
CA GLU A 64 -18.75 -0.18 11.05
C GLU A 64 -18.29 -1.37 11.92
N ASN A 65 -18.08 -2.54 11.30
CA ASN A 65 -17.64 -3.77 11.97
C ASN A 65 -16.13 -4.02 11.83
N GLY A 66 -15.34 -2.99 11.46
CA GLY A 66 -13.92 -3.12 11.17
C GLY A 66 -13.62 -3.79 9.83
N PHE A 67 -12.33 -3.97 9.54
CA PHE A 67 -11.87 -4.65 8.32
C PHE A 67 -11.79 -6.17 8.54
N GLU A 68 -12.09 -6.95 7.52
CA GLU A 68 -11.95 -8.41 7.55
C GLU A 68 -10.48 -8.82 7.75
N THR A 69 -9.57 -8.17 7.04
CA THR A 69 -8.11 -8.39 7.14
C THR A 69 -7.35 -7.08 6.91
N PRO A 70 -6.03 -7.01 7.24
CA PRO A 70 -5.20 -5.86 6.88
C PRO A 70 -5.13 -5.57 5.37
N HIS A 71 -5.29 -6.59 4.53
CA HIS A 71 -5.40 -6.46 3.07
C HIS A 71 -6.60 -5.58 2.67
N HIS A 72 -7.77 -5.80 3.27
CA HIS A 72 -8.99 -5.00 3.01
C HIS A 72 -8.87 -3.56 3.51
N ALA A 73 -7.99 -3.29 4.47
CA ALA A 73 -7.73 -1.94 4.97
C ALA A 73 -6.89 -1.11 4.00
N PHE A 74 -6.23 -1.72 3.00
CA PHE A 74 -5.21 -1.06 2.19
C PHE A 74 -4.17 -0.39 3.10
N ALA A 75 -3.69 -1.15 4.09
CA ALA A 75 -2.73 -0.64 5.06
C ALA A 75 -1.39 -0.35 4.39
N LEU A 76 -0.88 0.84 4.60
CA LEU A 76 0.41 1.29 4.08
C LEU A 76 1.27 1.95 5.15
N CYS A 77 2.59 1.97 4.92
CA CYS A 77 3.54 2.82 5.64
C CYS A 77 4.31 3.65 4.62
N ALA A 78 4.26 4.96 4.76
CA ALA A 78 4.92 5.90 3.87
C ALA A 78 5.92 6.79 4.62
N ASP A 79 6.96 7.26 3.92
CA ASP A 79 7.75 8.38 4.37
C ASP A 79 6.97 9.70 4.16
N ASP A 80 7.52 10.82 4.59
CA ASP A 80 6.87 12.14 4.53
C ASP A 80 6.50 12.55 3.09
N GLU A 81 7.38 12.28 2.12
CA GLU A 81 7.11 12.57 0.70
C GLU A 81 6.08 11.60 0.10
N GLY A 82 6.06 10.33 0.54
CA GLY A 82 5.05 9.35 0.18
C GLY A 82 3.65 9.76 0.65
N PHE A 83 3.56 10.37 1.82
CA PHE A 83 2.30 10.96 2.29
C PHE A 83 1.83 12.14 1.43
N LYS A 84 2.75 13.01 0.96
CA LYS A 84 2.39 14.10 0.02
C LYS A 84 1.86 13.51 -1.29
N TRP A 85 2.49 12.46 -1.81
CA TRP A 85 2.02 11.76 -3.00
C TRP A 85 0.62 11.17 -2.78
N ALA A 86 0.42 10.43 -1.68
CA ALA A 86 -0.85 9.80 -1.36
C ALA A 86 -1.97 10.84 -1.17
N ALA A 87 -1.70 11.95 -0.50
CA ALA A 87 -2.65 13.05 -0.33
C ALA A 87 -3.03 13.70 -1.67
N ALA A 88 -2.06 13.90 -2.56
CA ALA A 88 -2.30 14.43 -3.90
C ALA A 88 -3.14 13.46 -4.75
N TYR A 89 -2.85 12.15 -4.67
CA TYR A 89 -3.63 11.11 -5.33
C TYR A 89 -5.10 11.14 -4.86
N MET A 90 -5.33 11.12 -3.54
CA MET A 90 -6.68 11.18 -2.96
C MET A 90 -7.41 12.48 -3.28
N GLY A 91 -6.69 13.59 -3.39
CA GLY A 91 -7.24 14.92 -3.70
C GLY A 91 -7.39 15.18 -5.20
N GLY A 92 -6.95 14.29 -6.07
CA GLY A 92 -6.98 14.48 -7.53
C GLY A 92 -6.08 15.62 -8.01
N THR A 93 -5.00 15.95 -7.27
CA THR A 93 -4.04 17.00 -7.60
C THR A 93 -2.70 16.42 -7.99
N LYS A 94 -1.87 17.18 -8.72
CA LYS A 94 -0.51 16.73 -9.04
C LYS A 94 0.34 16.64 -7.76
N PRO A 95 1.06 15.52 -7.53
CA PRO A 95 2.01 15.43 -6.41
C PRO A 95 3.14 16.46 -6.52
N GLU A 96 3.45 17.14 -5.41
CA GLU A 96 4.57 18.07 -5.28
C GLU A 96 5.52 17.56 -4.21
N MET A 97 6.59 16.88 -4.63
CA MET A 97 7.56 16.23 -3.75
C MET A 97 8.95 16.85 -3.89
N GLU A 98 9.72 16.86 -2.81
CA GLU A 98 11.11 17.36 -2.83
C GLU A 98 12.12 16.30 -3.28
N ARG A 99 11.78 15.02 -3.13
CA ARG A 99 12.58 13.85 -3.48
C ARG A 99 11.69 12.69 -3.88
N ASP A 100 12.29 11.60 -4.38
CA ASP A 100 11.61 10.32 -4.53
C ASP A 100 11.14 9.82 -3.16
N ALA A 101 10.03 9.11 -3.15
CA ALA A 101 9.36 8.61 -1.95
C ALA A 101 9.13 7.11 -1.99
N TYR A 102 8.87 6.53 -0.82
CA TYR A 102 8.61 5.11 -0.68
C TYR A 102 7.34 4.85 0.12
N ILE A 103 6.55 3.87 -0.34
CA ILE A 103 5.35 3.39 0.35
C ILE A 103 5.41 1.86 0.41
N TRP A 104 5.35 1.31 1.62
CA TRP A 104 5.26 -0.12 1.86
C TRP A 104 3.82 -0.57 1.98
N MET A 105 3.47 -1.71 1.35
CA MET A 105 2.18 -2.38 1.46
C MET A 105 2.37 -3.89 1.55
N LEU A 106 2.93 -4.38 2.69
CA LEU A 106 3.22 -5.80 2.87
C LEU A 106 1.97 -6.68 3.08
N HIS A 107 0.82 -6.06 3.30
CA HIS A 107 -0.47 -6.77 3.28
C HIS A 107 -1.14 -6.75 1.91
N GLY A 108 -0.55 -6.03 0.94
CA GLY A 108 -1.15 -5.82 -0.37
C GLY A 108 -2.39 -4.91 -0.32
N ASP A 109 -3.18 -4.97 -1.39
CA ASP A 109 -4.40 -4.19 -1.59
C ASP A 109 -5.45 -5.01 -2.38
N THR A 110 -6.71 -4.61 -2.30
CA THR A 110 -7.83 -5.30 -2.98
C THR A 110 -7.97 -4.94 -4.46
N GLY A 111 -6.93 -4.40 -5.05
CA GLY A 111 -6.76 -4.18 -6.48
C GLY A 111 -7.01 -2.76 -6.95
N GLU A 112 -6.34 -2.46 -8.07
CA GLU A 112 -6.39 -1.20 -8.78
C GLU A 112 -6.25 -1.45 -10.29
N ASP A 113 -6.73 -0.49 -11.11
CA ASP A 113 -6.46 -0.48 -12.54
C ASP A 113 -5.01 -0.04 -12.79
N ASN A 114 -4.16 -0.93 -13.30
CA ASN A 114 -2.76 -0.63 -13.59
C ASN A 114 -2.58 0.52 -14.61
N SER A 115 -3.57 0.74 -15.47
CA SER A 115 -3.45 1.69 -16.58
C SER A 115 -3.79 3.12 -16.20
N MET A 116 -4.70 3.32 -15.23
CA MET A 116 -5.19 4.64 -14.84
C MET A 116 -5.66 4.73 -13.40
N PRO A 117 -5.42 5.86 -12.73
CA PRO A 117 -5.92 6.09 -11.36
C PRO A 117 -7.44 6.00 -11.28
N GLY A 118 -7.96 5.27 -10.28
CA GLY A 118 -9.40 5.18 -10.01
C GLY A 118 -10.22 4.55 -11.13
N GLY A 119 -9.63 3.69 -11.94
CA GLY A 119 -10.31 3.00 -13.04
C GLY A 119 -11.45 2.08 -12.55
N ASP A 120 -12.45 1.87 -13.41
CA ASP A 120 -13.55 0.93 -13.13
C ASP A 120 -13.05 -0.51 -13.16
N LYS A 121 -13.28 -1.25 -12.07
CA LYS A 121 -12.81 -2.63 -11.92
C LYS A 121 -13.24 -3.55 -13.07
N ASN A 122 -14.49 -3.47 -13.49
CA ASN A 122 -15.02 -4.39 -14.52
C ASN A 122 -14.38 -4.08 -15.88
N MET A 123 -14.14 -2.81 -16.16
CA MET A 123 -13.44 -2.39 -17.39
C MET A 123 -11.97 -2.79 -17.35
N ALA A 124 -11.29 -2.57 -16.23
CA ALA A 124 -9.90 -2.97 -16.05
C ALA A 124 -9.71 -4.49 -16.16
N MET A 125 -10.59 -5.29 -15.56
CA MET A 125 -10.57 -6.75 -15.69
C MET A 125 -10.82 -7.20 -17.14
N LYS A 126 -11.73 -6.54 -17.88
CA LYS A 126 -12.03 -6.88 -19.28
C LYS A 126 -10.82 -6.64 -20.20
N HIS A 127 -9.92 -5.75 -19.83
CA HIS A 127 -8.74 -5.35 -20.61
C HIS A 127 -7.43 -5.87 -20.00
N ASP A 128 -7.49 -6.78 -19.02
CA ASP A 128 -6.35 -7.36 -18.33
C ASP A 128 -5.45 -6.31 -17.62
N HIS A 129 -6.06 -5.21 -17.15
CA HIS A 129 -5.35 -4.13 -16.43
C HIS A 129 -5.51 -4.21 -14.93
N TRP A 130 -6.43 -5.02 -14.40
CA TRP A 130 -6.67 -5.13 -12.96
C TRP A 130 -5.62 -5.99 -12.29
N ILE A 131 -5.03 -5.50 -11.22
CA ILE A 131 -4.16 -6.28 -10.34
C ILE A 131 -4.58 -6.13 -8.88
N GLU A 132 -4.88 -7.24 -8.22
CA GLU A 132 -5.05 -7.35 -6.79
C GLU A 132 -3.71 -7.77 -6.19
N SER A 133 -3.01 -6.79 -5.61
CA SER A 133 -1.60 -6.93 -5.25
C SER A 133 -1.41 -7.58 -3.89
N GLY A 134 -0.49 -8.53 -3.80
CA GLY A 134 0.08 -9.00 -2.53
C GLY A 134 1.21 -8.08 -2.03
N PRO A 135 2.14 -8.60 -1.20
CA PRO A 135 3.21 -7.81 -0.60
C PRO A 135 4.08 -7.07 -1.63
N HIS A 136 4.24 -5.76 -1.47
CA HIS A 136 5.05 -4.93 -2.36
C HIS A 136 5.59 -3.67 -1.68
N LEU A 137 6.58 -3.06 -2.35
CA LEU A 137 7.06 -1.71 -2.12
C LEU A 137 6.74 -0.87 -3.35
N MET A 138 6.34 0.38 -3.15
CA MET A 138 6.18 1.37 -4.22
C MET A 138 7.26 2.43 -4.11
N LEU A 139 7.87 2.79 -5.26
CA LEU A 139 8.72 3.97 -5.41
C LEU A 139 7.92 5.02 -6.17
N MET A 140 7.67 6.15 -5.50
CA MET A 140 7.01 7.32 -6.06
C MET A 140 8.09 8.30 -6.52
N PRO A 141 8.39 8.39 -7.82
CA PRO A 141 9.43 9.28 -8.30
C PRO A 141 8.95 10.75 -8.20
N LYS A 142 9.85 11.64 -7.78
CA LYS A 142 9.62 13.10 -7.87
C LYS A 142 9.34 13.52 -9.32
N ASP A 143 10.10 12.93 -10.26
CA ASP A 143 9.88 13.09 -11.70
C ASP A 143 9.47 11.75 -12.34
N PRO A 144 8.20 11.56 -12.71
CA PRO A 144 7.71 10.34 -13.35
C PRO A 144 8.46 9.94 -14.64
N ALA A 145 9.14 10.88 -15.31
CA ALA A 145 9.93 10.57 -16.50
C ALA A 145 11.11 9.62 -16.19
N THR A 146 11.62 9.62 -14.97
CA THR A 146 12.76 8.77 -14.56
C THR A 146 12.45 7.26 -14.61
N ILE A 147 11.17 6.89 -14.51
CA ILE A 147 10.72 5.50 -14.58
C ILE A 147 10.05 5.14 -15.91
N ALA A 148 10.04 6.03 -16.90
CA ALA A 148 9.29 5.85 -18.16
C ALA A 148 9.75 4.62 -18.99
N ALA A 149 10.98 4.14 -18.77
CA ALA A 149 11.53 2.96 -19.45
C ALA A 149 11.06 1.62 -18.87
N PHE A 150 10.47 1.60 -17.67
CA PHE A 150 9.95 0.37 -17.08
C PHE A 150 8.71 -0.13 -17.81
N SER A 151 8.57 -1.47 -17.87
CA SER A 151 7.38 -2.11 -18.41
C SER A 151 6.14 -1.75 -17.57
N THR A 152 4.96 -1.80 -18.17
CA THR A 152 3.68 -1.78 -17.46
C THR A 152 3.10 -3.17 -17.24
N ASP A 153 3.81 -4.21 -17.67
CA ASP A 153 3.38 -5.59 -17.57
C ASP A 153 3.69 -6.14 -16.17
N PHE A 154 2.65 -6.27 -15.35
CA PHE A 154 2.75 -6.81 -13.99
C PHE A 154 2.86 -8.33 -13.93
N THR A 155 2.74 -9.05 -15.07
CA THR A 155 2.76 -10.51 -15.10
C THR A 155 4.17 -11.11 -15.22
N VAL A 156 5.19 -10.29 -15.40
CA VAL A 156 6.57 -10.75 -15.64
C VAL A 156 7.42 -10.96 -14.36
N GLY A 157 6.88 -10.63 -13.18
CA GLY A 157 7.58 -10.79 -11.89
C GLY A 157 8.70 -9.77 -11.62
N ALA A 158 8.93 -8.82 -12.54
CA ALA A 158 9.89 -7.72 -12.37
C ALA A 158 9.18 -6.46 -11.84
N PRO A 159 9.94 -5.47 -11.30
CA PRO A 159 9.36 -4.15 -11.05
C PRO A 159 8.73 -3.56 -12.31
N TYR A 160 7.55 -3.01 -12.17
CA TYR A 160 6.77 -2.46 -13.28
C TYR A 160 6.17 -1.11 -12.96
N GLN A 161 5.85 -0.33 -14.00
CA GLN A 161 5.27 1.00 -13.86
C GLN A 161 3.75 0.93 -13.85
N MET A 162 3.13 1.46 -12.80
CA MET A 162 1.70 1.69 -12.68
C MET A 162 1.35 3.13 -13.07
N PHE A 163 0.17 3.37 -13.64
CA PHE A 163 -0.35 4.68 -14.08
C PHE A 163 0.54 5.42 -15.06
N LYS A 164 1.15 4.70 -15.99
CA LYS A 164 2.07 5.27 -16.99
C LYS A 164 1.48 6.48 -17.73
N GLY A 165 2.25 7.56 -17.77
CA GLY A 165 1.83 8.80 -18.44
C GLY A 165 0.97 9.73 -17.60
N SER A 166 0.62 9.34 -16.38
CA SER A 166 -0.07 10.19 -15.41
C SER A 166 0.92 10.87 -14.45
N PRO A 167 0.51 11.92 -13.73
CA PRO A 167 1.33 12.51 -12.67
C PRO A 167 1.50 11.60 -11.45
N TYR A 168 0.74 10.50 -11.39
CA TYR A 168 0.79 9.50 -10.33
C TYR A 168 1.58 8.25 -10.73
N ALA A 169 2.28 8.26 -11.88
CA ALA A 169 3.09 7.13 -12.29
C ALA A 169 4.13 6.77 -11.22
N HIS A 170 4.15 5.50 -10.83
CA HIS A 170 5.05 4.98 -9.81
C HIS A 170 5.53 3.58 -10.16
N LEU A 171 6.57 3.11 -9.49
CA LEU A 171 7.15 1.79 -9.70
C LEU A 171 6.65 0.84 -8.62
N MET A 172 5.99 -0.23 -9.02
CA MET A 172 5.62 -1.37 -8.19
C MET A 172 6.79 -2.34 -8.12
N ILE A 173 7.17 -2.74 -6.92
CA ILE A 173 8.28 -3.67 -6.65
C ILE A 173 7.70 -4.88 -5.92
N PRO A 174 7.37 -5.97 -6.65
CA PRO A 174 6.77 -7.17 -6.09
C PRO A 174 7.71 -7.89 -5.11
N PHE A 175 7.15 -8.45 -4.02
CA PHE A 175 7.84 -9.37 -3.13
C PHE A 175 7.24 -10.78 -3.20
N GLU A 176 7.82 -11.70 -2.45
CA GLU A 176 7.27 -13.04 -2.30
C GLU A 176 5.81 -12.98 -1.84
N GLY A 177 4.93 -13.70 -2.53
CA GLY A 177 3.49 -13.66 -2.28
C GLY A 177 2.73 -12.54 -3.02
N TYR A 178 3.40 -11.77 -3.90
CA TYR A 178 2.76 -10.70 -4.65
C TYR A 178 1.49 -11.13 -5.39
N TYR A 179 1.51 -12.31 -5.99
CA TYR A 179 0.38 -12.87 -6.76
C TYR A 179 -0.55 -13.74 -5.93
N SER A 180 -0.46 -13.73 -4.60
CA SER A 180 -1.27 -14.61 -3.74
C SER A 180 -2.78 -14.39 -3.87
N TYR A 181 -3.21 -13.17 -4.21
CA TYR A 181 -4.61 -12.80 -4.41
C TYR A 181 -5.07 -12.93 -5.87
N GLN A 182 -4.13 -12.95 -6.82
CA GLN A 182 -4.40 -13.09 -8.26
C GLN A 182 -3.39 -14.04 -8.91
N PRO A 183 -3.41 -15.35 -8.55
CA PRO A 183 -2.37 -16.31 -8.94
C PRO A 183 -2.27 -16.53 -10.45
N ASP A 184 -3.35 -16.33 -11.21
CA ASP A 184 -3.36 -16.48 -12.67
C ASP A 184 -2.50 -15.41 -13.38
N SER A 185 -2.20 -14.30 -12.70
CA SER A 185 -1.33 -13.23 -13.19
C SER A 185 0.16 -13.47 -12.90
N ALA A 186 0.49 -14.53 -12.18
CA ALA A 186 1.90 -14.86 -11.89
C ALA A 186 2.67 -15.24 -13.17
N PRO A 187 3.99 -14.99 -13.23
CA PRO A 187 4.85 -15.47 -14.30
C PRO A 187 4.71 -16.99 -14.48
N LYS A 188 4.71 -17.45 -15.74
CA LYS A 188 4.58 -18.87 -16.13
C LYS A 188 5.89 -19.41 -16.63
#